data_fe86f04883edc335bfdfeaf3b293f362
#
_entry.id   fe86f04883edc335bfdfeaf3b293f362
#
_cell.length_a   1.000
_cell.length_b   1.000
_cell.length_c   1.000
_cell.angle_alpha   90.00
_cell.angle_beta   90.00
_cell.angle_gamma   90.00
#
_symmetry.space_group_name_H-M   'P 1'
#
loop_
_entity.id
_entity.type
_entity.pdbx_description
1 polymer ?
#
loop_
_entity_poly.entity_id
_entity_poly.type
_entity_poly.pdbx_seq_one_letter_code
_entity_poly.pdbx_strand_id
1 'polypeptide(L)'
;MQEELVEPADHATAAAFLPLPALPPALDGRDGANRARGGIAQTSARNDIEAVRLWLAEYVASPHTLRSYRKEAVRLMLWSTNTLGKPLSSLTREDFVLYEQFLAAPSADWADPERPRRGRERRLFDGPLAPRSRRQALGILGGLFNYLVAAGYLAGNPLALRRSRMPQAARSRRVERYLDQALWQQVLDGIDAFPQDTPRERQHYERCRWLIRFLYRTALRASEAAQARAGDFERRRGRWWLRVVGKGGVEGDVPASDELMADFARYRAFHGLPGTPAPGETRPVVLGVAGKDERPLTSTAVYLIVKTVFRRVADRLEADDPAGADTLRRASTHWLRHTAATHQADAGTDLRYIQKNLRHASIETTGLYLHADDDARHERTTAAPNMQPGDIAR
;
A
#
# COMPACT_ATOMS: atom_id res chain seq x y z
N MET A 1 11.06 -6.74 43.91
CA MET A 1 10.95 -6.74 42.43
C MET A 1 9.48 -7.00 42.16
N GLN A 2 8.70 -5.92 42.02
CA GLN A 2 7.27 -6.00 41.69
C GLN A 2 7.16 -5.97 40.18
N GLU A 3 6.66 -7.04 39.59
CA GLU A 3 6.24 -7.07 38.19
C GLU A 3 5.01 -6.16 38.07
N GLU A 4 5.19 -5.03 37.39
CA GLU A 4 4.10 -4.19 36.92
C GLU A 4 3.34 -4.96 35.85
N LEU A 5 2.19 -5.53 36.23
CA LEU A 5 1.20 -6.06 35.30
C LEU A 5 0.73 -4.90 34.41
N VAL A 6 1.21 -4.87 33.18
CA VAL A 6 0.64 -4.00 32.14
C VAL A 6 -0.80 -4.50 31.90
N GLU A 7 -1.77 -3.73 32.38
CA GLU A 7 -3.19 -3.98 32.08
C GLU A 7 -3.37 -4.02 30.55
N PRO A 8 -4.08 -5.03 30.03
CA PRO A 8 -4.40 -5.08 28.61
C PRO A 8 -5.24 -3.85 28.26
N ALA A 9 -4.74 -3.00 27.36
CA ALA A 9 -5.49 -1.86 26.86
C ALA A 9 -6.88 -2.34 26.43
N ASP A 10 -7.90 -1.79 27.04
CA ASP A 10 -9.29 -2.16 26.85
C ASP A 10 -9.70 -1.86 25.39
N HIS A 11 -9.60 -2.88 24.52
CA HIS A 11 -9.92 -2.79 23.10
C HIS A 11 -11.38 -2.36 22.87
N ALA A 12 -12.26 -2.65 23.82
CA ALA A 12 -13.66 -2.23 23.79
C ALA A 12 -13.78 -0.71 23.93
N THR A 13 -12.97 -0.09 24.79
CA THR A 13 -12.94 1.36 25.01
C THR A 13 -12.40 2.10 23.77
N ALA A 14 -11.35 1.58 23.11
CA ALA A 14 -10.82 2.17 21.88
C ALA A 14 -11.84 2.11 20.73
N ALA A 15 -12.63 1.04 20.63
CA ALA A 15 -13.68 0.89 19.63
C ALA A 15 -14.85 1.84 19.84
N ALA A 16 -15.17 2.23 21.08
CA ALA A 16 -16.24 3.15 21.40
C ALA A 16 -16.00 4.57 20.83
N PHE A 17 -14.74 4.96 20.60
CA PHE A 17 -14.37 6.27 20.06
C PHE A 17 -14.25 6.32 18.53
N LEU A 18 -14.54 5.23 17.80
CA LEU A 18 -14.54 5.26 16.33
C LEU A 18 -15.74 6.06 15.83
N PRO A 19 -15.51 7.20 15.13
CA PRO A 19 -16.62 8.03 14.65
C PRO A 19 -17.33 7.27 13.50
N LEU A 20 -18.54 6.80 13.76
CA LEU A 20 -19.48 6.25 12.79
C LEU A 20 -20.64 7.24 12.60
N PRO A 21 -21.37 7.20 11.48
CA PRO A 21 -22.50 8.08 11.24
C PRO A 21 -23.59 7.85 12.29
N ALA A 22 -24.28 8.90 12.70
CA ALA A 22 -25.53 8.75 13.43
C ALA A 22 -26.61 8.27 12.46
N LEU A 23 -27.33 7.20 12.82
CA LEU A 23 -28.44 6.69 12.04
C LEU A 23 -29.78 7.10 12.70
N PRO A 24 -30.85 7.31 11.91
CA PRO A 24 -32.18 7.48 12.47
C PRO A 24 -32.55 6.26 13.34
N PRO A 25 -33.22 6.45 14.50
CA PRO A 25 -33.60 5.34 15.38
C PRO A 25 -34.40 4.24 14.70
N ALA A 26 -35.26 4.58 13.74
CA ALA A 26 -36.02 3.63 12.96
C ALA A 26 -35.16 2.77 11.99
N LEU A 27 -33.91 3.19 11.72
CA LEU A 27 -32.98 2.53 10.81
C LEU A 27 -31.68 2.11 11.53
N ASP A 28 -31.72 1.99 12.86
CA ASP A 28 -30.56 1.56 13.65
C ASP A 28 -30.28 0.05 13.60
N GLY A 29 -31.20 -0.74 13.04
CA GLY A 29 -31.04 -2.15 12.78
C GLY A 29 -31.39 -3.08 13.95
N ARG A 30 -31.91 -2.56 15.08
CA ARG A 30 -32.36 -3.43 16.19
C ARG A 30 -33.43 -4.44 15.77
N ASP A 31 -34.32 -4.06 14.85
CA ASP A 31 -35.40 -4.88 14.30
C ASP A 31 -35.16 -5.29 12.85
N GLY A 32 -33.89 -5.36 12.43
CA GLY A 32 -33.52 -5.72 11.07
C GLY A 32 -34.06 -7.10 10.65
N ALA A 33 -34.50 -7.21 9.38
CA ALA A 33 -35.12 -8.43 8.86
C ALA A 33 -34.19 -9.65 8.85
N ASN A 34 -32.89 -9.44 8.75
CA ASN A 34 -31.85 -10.49 8.78
C ASN A 34 -31.20 -10.66 10.16
N ARG A 35 -31.81 -10.13 11.24
CA ARG A 35 -31.35 -10.38 12.60
C ARG A 35 -31.51 -11.85 12.98
N ALA A 36 -30.49 -12.41 13.62
CA ALA A 36 -30.60 -13.73 14.22
C ALA A 36 -31.59 -13.68 15.39
N ARG A 37 -32.67 -14.47 15.35
CA ARG A 37 -33.75 -14.51 16.35
C ARG A 37 -33.66 -15.74 17.27
N GLY A 38 -32.51 -16.42 17.32
CA GLY A 38 -32.30 -17.59 18.13
C GLY A 38 -30.84 -17.98 18.14
N GLY A 39 -30.46 -18.82 19.11
CA GLY A 39 -29.05 -19.22 19.31
C GLY A 39 -28.31 -18.35 20.31
N ILE A 40 -27.02 -18.65 20.51
CA ILE A 40 -26.16 -17.95 21.45
C ILE A 40 -25.51 -16.77 20.69
N ALA A 41 -25.87 -15.54 21.03
CA ALA A 41 -25.17 -14.36 20.55
C ALA A 41 -23.81 -14.27 21.27
N GLN A 42 -22.73 -14.16 20.46
CA GLN A 42 -21.36 -13.94 20.97
C GLN A 42 -21.03 -12.44 21.05
N THR A 43 -22.01 -11.56 20.85
CA THR A 43 -21.84 -10.11 20.88
C THR A 43 -22.95 -9.46 21.71
N SER A 44 -22.59 -8.37 22.40
CA SER A 44 -23.55 -7.53 23.13
C SER A 44 -24.21 -6.47 22.27
N ALA A 45 -23.88 -6.39 20.96
CA ALA A 45 -24.38 -5.36 20.07
C ALA A 45 -25.92 -5.42 19.93
N ARG A 46 -26.57 -4.29 20.19
CA ARG A 46 -28.02 -4.13 20.11
C ARG A 46 -28.48 -3.56 18.76
N ASN A 47 -27.60 -2.85 18.06
CA ASN A 47 -27.89 -2.19 16.80
C ASN A 47 -26.70 -2.31 15.83
N ASP A 48 -26.91 -1.93 14.56
CA ASP A 48 -25.94 -2.07 13.49
C ASP A 48 -24.64 -1.27 13.75
N ILE A 49 -24.75 -0.09 14.39
CA ILE A 49 -23.58 0.76 14.71
C ILE A 49 -22.68 0.05 15.74
N GLU A 50 -23.27 -0.49 16.79
CA GLU A 50 -22.52 -1.24 17.81
C GLU A 50 -21.87 -2.48 17.22
N ALA A 51 -22.58 -3.22 16.38
CA ALA A 51 -22.08 -4.42 15.72
C ALA A 51 -20.89 -4.11 14.78
N VAL A 52 -20.98 -3.04 13.99
CA VAL A 52 -19.89 -2.57 13.14
C VAL A 52 -18.70 -2.07 13.96
N ARG A 53 -18.92 -1.39 15.09
CA ARG A 53 -17.84 -0.96 15.98
C ARG A 53 -17.05 -2.14 16.53
N LEU A 54 -17.73 -3.19 17.00
CA LEU A 54 -17.08 -4.38 17.51
C LEU A 54 -16.24 -5.08 16.44
N TRP A 55 -16.77 -5.21 15.21
CA TRP A 55 -15.97 -5.71 14.09
C TRP A 55 -14.74 -4.86 13.79
N LEU A 56 -14.88 -3.55 13.82
CA LEU A 56 -13.74 -2.64 13.57
C LEU A 56 -12.69 -2.69 14.69
N ALA A 57 -13.09 -3.02 15.92
CA ALA A 57 -12.17 -3.17 17.04
C ALA A 57 -11.13 -4.27 16.81
N GLU A 58 -11.47 -5.33 16.07
CA GLU A 58 -10.52 -6.40 15.69
C GLU A 58 -9.31 -5.87 14.89
N TYR A 59 -9.41 -4.66 14.32
CA TYR A 59 -8.38 -4.08 13.44
C TYR A 59 -7.64 -2.88 14.03
N VAL A 60 -7.81 -2.58 15.32
CA VAL A 60 -7.19 -1.43 16.00
C VAL A 60 -5.65 -1.47 15.89
N ALA A 61 -5.05 -2.65 15.99
CA ALA A 61 -3.62 -2.84 15.82
C ALA A 61 -3.11 -2.58 14.38
N SER A 62 -4.02 -2.41 13.40
CA SER A 62 -3.67 -2.17 12.00
C SER A 62 -4.36 -0.90 11.45
N PRO A 63 -3.84 0.31 11.71
CA PRO A 63 -4.51 1.59 11.39
C PRO A 63 -4.91 1.76 9.92
N HIS A 64 -4.12 1.20 8.98
CA HIS A 64 -4.46 1.25 7.55
C HIS A 64 -5.63 0.34 7.20
N THR A 65 -5.67 -0.87 7.75
CA THR A 65 -6.77 -1.82 7.58
C THR A 65 -8.04 -1.24 8.19
N LEU A 66 -7.96 -0.77 9.43
CA LEU A 66 -9.06 -0.13 10.15
C LEU A 66 -9.66 1.03 9.34
N ARG A 67 -8.82 1.92 8.82
CA ARG A 67 -9.28 3.05 8.00
C ARG A 67 -10.01 2.60 6.73
N SER A 68 -9.48 1.58 6.04
CA SER A 68 -10.07 1.02 4.83
C SER A 68 -11.40 0.34 5.12
N TYR A 69 -11.46 -0.48 6.16
CA TYR A 69 -12.65 -1.24 6.55
C TYR A 69 -13.75 -0.31 7.04
N ARG A 70 -13.40 0.65 7.91
CA ARG A 70 -14.33 1.70 8.36
C ARG A 70 -14.92 2.47 7.17
N LYS A 71 -14.10 2.86 6.18
CA LYS A 71 -14.58 3.58 5.00
C LYS A 71 -15.67 2.78 4.27
N GLU A 72 -15.44 1.50 4.02
CA GLU A 72 -16.42 0.67 3.30
C GLU A 72 -17.69 0.40 4.13
N ALA A 73 -17.56 0.16 5.43
CA ALA A 73 -18.71 0.00 6.31
C ALA A 73 -19.57 1.28 6.38
N VAL A 74 -18.93 2.43 6.58
CA VAL A 74 -19.64 3.74 6.61
C VAL A 74 -20.32 4.02 5.28
N ARG A 75 -19.67 3.74 4.16
CA ARG A 75 -20.23 3.93 2.82
C ARG A 75 -21.49 3.09 2.62
N LEU A 76 -21.45 1.81 3.00
CA LEU A 76 -22.61 0.93 2.89
C LEU A 76 -23.74 1.41 3.80
N MET A 77 -23.45 1.72 5.07
CA MET A 77 -24.48 2.17 6.03
C MET A 77 -25.19 3.44 5.56
N LEU A 78 -24.44 4.44 5.09
CA LEU A 78 -25.03 5.67 4.59
C LEU A 78 -25.82 5.44 3.30
N TRP A 79 -25.32 4.62 2.37
CA TRP A 79 -26.05 4.31 1.15
C TRP A 79 -27.34 3.55 1.44
N SER A 80 -27.30 2.52 2.27
CA SER A 80 -28.48 1.74 2.61
C SER A 80 -29.57 2.58 3.30
N THR A 81 -29.15 3.46 4.18
CA THR A 81 -30.06 4.36 4.92
C THR A 81 -30.64 5.44 4.02
N ASN A 82 -29.80 6.14 3.24
CA ASN A 82 -30.24 7.32 2.48
C ASN A 82 -30.88 6.95 1.14
N THR A 83 -30.49 5.82 0.53
CA THR A 83 -30.99 5.42 -0.80
C THR A 83 -32.11 4.39 -0.70
N LEU A 84 -31.98 3.42 0.22
CA LEU A 84 -32.97 2.35 0.34
C LEU A 84 -33.94 2.53 1.51
N GLY A 85 -33.62 3.41 2.49
CA GLY A 85 -34.38 3.48 3.75
C GLY A 85 -34.30 2.20 4.58
N LYS A 86 -33.19 1.43 4.45
CA LYS A 86 -33.00 0.14 5.12
C LYS A 86 -31.80 0.17 6.05
N PRO A 87 -31.88 -0.43 7.25
CA PRO A 87 -30.71 -0.69 8.09
C PRO A 87 -29.82 -1.77 7.46
N LEU A 88 -28.55 -1.82 7.84
CA LEU A 88 -27.57 -2.81 7.38
C LEU A 88 -28.07 -4.25 7.60
N SER A 89 -28.69 -4.51 8.76
CA SER A 89 -29.25 -5.80 9.15
C SER A 89 -30.57 -6.19 8.42
N SER A 90 -31.01 -5.38 7.45
CA SER A 90 -32.13 -5.72 6.55
C SER A 90 -31.73 -5.86 5.09
N LEU A 91 -30.42 -5.71 4.79
CA LEU A 91 -29.94 -5.82 3.42
C LEU A 91 -30.04 -7.26 2.89
N THR A 92 -30.48 -7.38 1.65
CA THR A 92 -30.61 -8.64 0.91
C THR A 92 -29.56 -8.79 -0.19
N ARG A 93 -29.55 -9.92 -0.87
CA ARG A 93 -28.66 -10.15 -2.02
C ARG A 93 -28.92 -9.17 -3.17
N GLU A 94 -30.17 -8.84 -3.41
CA GLU A 94 -30.63 -7.93 -4.46
C GLU A 94 -30.15 -6.51 -4.17
N ASP A 95 -30.22 -6.08 -2.90
CA ASP A 95 -29.70 -4.76 -2.48
C ASP A 95 -28.19 -4.64 -2.79
N PHE A 96 -27.41 -5.73 -2.66
CA PHE A 96 -26.00 -5.72 -3.03
C PHE A 96 -25.75 -5.69 -4.55
N VAL A 97 -26.69 -6.15 -5.39
CA VAL A 97 -26.61 -5.93 -6.84
C VAL A 97 -26.75 -4.44 -7.14
N LEU A 98 -27.71 -3.78 -6.52
CA LEU A 98 -27.90 -2.32 -6.64
C LEU A 98 -26.70 -1.54 -6.10
N TYR A 99 -26.14 -1.97 -4.97
CA TYR A 99 -24.95 -1.35 -4.40
C TYR A 99 -23.72 -1.47 -5.32
N GLU A 100 -23.53 -2.62 -5.98
CA GLU A 100 -22.43 -2.80 -6.94
C GLU A 100 -22.58 -1.89 -8.17
N GLN A 101 -23.80 -1.67 -8.64
CA GLN A 101 -24.14 -0.70 -9.70
C GLN A 101 -23.87 0.73 -9.23
N PHE A 102 -24.30 1.08 -8.03
CA PHE A 102 -24.04 2.37 -7.42
C PHE A 102 -22.53 2.65 -7.27
N LEU A 103 -21.74 1.69 -6.84
CA LEU A 103 -20.27 1.83 -6.79
C LEU A 103 -19.63 2.06 -8.16
N ALA A 104 -20.26 1.57 -9.24
CA ALA A 104 -19.79 1.77 -10.61
C ALA A 104 -20.14 3.14 -11.17
N ALA A 105 -21.29 3.69 -10.75
CA ALA A 105 -21.82 4.97 -11.22
C ALA A 105 -22.57 5.66 -10.08
N PRO A 106 -21.86 6.21 -9.07
CA PRO A 106 -22.49 6.97 -8.00
C PRO A 106 -23.18 8.22 -8.56
N SER A 107 -24.36 8.56 -8.04
CA SER A 107 -25.05 9.80 -8.42
C SER A 107 -24.25 11.04 -7.99
N ALA A 108 -24.53 12.18 -8.62
CA ALA A 108 -23.84 13.46 -8.36
C ALA A 108 -23.88 13.85 -6.88
N ASP A 109 -24.97 13.59 -6.17
CA ASP A 109 -25.11 13.88 -4.73
C ASP A 109 -24.05 13.19 -3.87
N TRP A 110 -23.53 12.04 -4.33
CA TRP A 110 -22.50 11.27 -3.63
C TRP A 110 -21.09 11.57 -4.10
N ALA A 111 -20.92 12.07 -5.32
CA ALA A 111 -19.63 12.22 -6.01
C ALA A 111 -19.48 13.62 -6.65
N ASP A 112 -19.83 14.70 -5.92
CA ASP A 112 -19.67 16.06 -6.43
C ASP A 112 -18.17 16.46 -6.46
N PRO A 113 -17.57 16.67 -7.65
CA PRO A 113 -16.19 17.07 -7.80
C PRO A 113 -15.91 18.51 -7.35
N GLU A 114 -16.91 19.36 -7.26
CA GLU A 114 -16.76 20.78 -6.94
C GLU A 114 -16.89 21.10 -5.45
N ARG A 115 -17.39 20.19 -4.63
CA ARG A 115 -17.45 20.39 -3.18
C ARG A 115 -16.06 20.48 -2.55
N PRO A 116 -15.68 21.59 -1.89
CA PRO A 116 -14.35 21.75 -1.30
C PRO A 116 -14.05 20.65 -0.26
N ARG A 117 -12.82 20.14 -0.26
CA ARG A 117 -12.32 19.12 0.70
C ARG A 117 -12.21 19.63 2.15
N ARG A 118 -12.86 20.74 2.49
CA ARG A 118 -12.80 21.38 3.81
C ARG A 118 -14.04 21.00 4.62
N GLY A 119 -13.81 20.20 5.68
CA GLY A 119 -14.83 19.87 6.65
C GLY A 119 -14.77 18.43 7.16
N ARG A 120 -15.48 18.14 8.27
CA ARG A 120 -15.60 16.79 8.88
C ARG A 120 -16.30 15.76 8.00
N GLU A 121 -17.02 16.22 6.98
CA GLU A 121 -17.66 15.35 5.97
C GLU A 121 -16.68 15.09 4.82
N ARG A 122 -15.80 14.10 5.04
CA ARG A 122 -15.00 13.55 3.95
C ARG A 122 -15.93 12.93 2.91
N ARG A 123 -15.77 13.34 1.64
CA ARG A 123 -16.42 12.64 0.53
C ARG A 123 -16.20 11.15 0.64
N LEU A 124 -17.26 10.38 0.55
CA LEU A 124 -17.21 8.92 0.52
C LEU A 124 -16.77 8.41 -0.84
N PHE A 125 -16.92 9.24 -1.88
CA PHE A 125 -16.55 8.97 -3.25
C PHE A 125 -15.79 10.14 -3.87
N ASP A 126 -14.72 9.81 -4.59
CA ASP A 126 -14.02 10.73 -5.49
C ASP A 126 -14.47 10.52 -6.96
N GLY A 127 -15.53 9.71 -7.19
CA GLY A 127 -16.07 9.31 -8.47
C GLY A 127 -16.33 7.80 -8.55
N PRO A 128 -16.66 7.28 -9.76
CA PRO A 128 -16.91 5.86 -10.02
C PRO A 128 -15.72 4.98 -9.58
N LEU A 129 -16.01 3.85 -8.93
CA LEU A 129 -14.98 2.92 -8.52
C LEU A 129 -14.59 1.98 -9.68
N ALA A 130 -13.27 1.87 -9.91
CA ALA A 130 -12.74 0.88 -10.85
C ALA A 130 -13.15 -0.56 -10.44
N PRO A 131 -13.24 -1.51 -11.39
CA PRO A 131 -13.68 -2.88 -11.11
C PRO A 131 -12.90 -3.59 -9.99
N ARG A 132 -11.59 -3.34 -9.89
CA ARG A 132 -10.75 -3.88 -8.81
C ARG A 132 -11.14 -3.30 -7.46
N SER A 133 -11.39 -1.99 -7.38
CA SER A 133 -11.79 -1.31 -6.13
C SER A 133 -13.16 -1.76 -5.67
N ARG A 134 -14.12 -1.99 -6.60
CA ARG A 134 -15.43 -2.56 -6.27
C ARG A 134 -15.31 -3.96 -5.68
N ARG A 135 -14.47 -4.82 -6.29
CA ARG A 135 -14.21 -6.17 -5.75
C ARG A 135 -13.62 -6.12 -4.35
N GLN A 136 -12.69 -5.21 -4.11
CA GLN A 136 -12.08 -5.02 -2.79
C GLN A 136 -13.12 -4.55 -1.78
N ALA A 137 -13.95 -3.56 -2.11
CA ALA A 137 -15.03 -3.07 -1.24
C ALA A 137 -15.99 -4.20 -0.85
N LEU A 138 -16.47 -4.97 -1.84
CA LEU A 138 -17.38 -6.09 -1.59
C LEU A 138 -16.70 -7.26 -0.84
N GLY A 139 -15.39 -7.46 -1.02
CA GLY A 139 -14.62 -8.43 -0.22
C GLY A 139 -14.53 -8.02 1.26
N ILE A 140 -14.28 -6.74 1.52
CA ILE A 140 -14.26 -6.19 2.90
C ILE A 140 -15.64 -6.35 3.55
N LEU A 141 -16.70 -5.97 2.83
CA LEU A 141 -18.08 -6.10 3.32
C LEU A 141 -18.48 -7.57 3.52
N GLY A 142 -18.03 -8.48 2.64
CA GLY A 142 -18.19 -9.92 2.85
C GLY A 142 -17.56 -10.39 4.17
N GLY A 143 -16.39 -9.88 4.53
CA GLY A 143 -15.75 -10.10 5.81
C GLY A 143 -16.57 -9.57 7.00
N LEU A 144 -17.14 -8.36 6.87
CA LEU A 144 -18.05 -7.79 7.87
C LEU A 144 -19.26 -8.72 8.09
N PHE A 145 -19.98 -9.09 7.01
CA PHE A 145 -21.17 -9.92 7.14
C PHE A 145 -20.86 -11.33 7.65
N ASN A 146 -19.73 -11.91 7.30
CA ASN A 146 -19.28 -13.19 7.88
C ASN A 146 -19.05 -13.05 9.40
N TYR A 147 -18.40 -11.98 9.85
CA TYR A 147 -18.20 -11.71 11.27
C TYR A 147 -19.56 -11.58 12.00
N LEU A 148 -20.49 -10.80 11.44
CA LEU A 148 -21.80 -10.60 12.04
C LEU A 148 -22.64 -11.88 12.13
N VAL A 149 -22.52 -12.78 11.15
CA VAL A 149 -23.14 -14.12 11.21
C VAL A 149 -22.48 -14.99 12.26
N ALA A 150 -21.14 -15.03 12.27
CA ALA A 150 -20.39 -15.83 13.27
C ALA A 150 -20.64 -15.32 14.71
N ALA A 151 -20.82 -14.00 14.88
CA ALA A 151 -21.16 -13.39 16.16
C ALA A 151 -22.62 -13.62 16.61
N GLY A 152 -23.44 -14.28 15.80
CA GLY A 152 -24.87 -14.49 16.09
C GLY A 152 -25.71 -13.21 16.04
N TYR A 153 -25.21 -12.15 15.37
CA TYR A 153 -25.93 -10.90 15.17
C TYR A 153 -26.86 -10.96 13.97
N LEU A 154 -26.42 -11.58 12.88
CA LEU A 154 -27.21 -11.81 11.65
C LEU A 154 -27.46 -13.30 11.43
N ALA A 155 -28.61 -13.62 10.80
CA ALA A 155 -28.97 -14.98 10.43
C ALA A 155 -28.20 -15.47 9.18
N GLY A 156 -27.88 -14.59 8.23
CA GLY A 156 -27.19 -14.95 6.99
C GLY A 156 -26.34 -13.81 6.40
N ASN A 157 -25.36 -14.21 5.59
CA ASN A 157 -24.55 -13.25 4.82
C ASN A 157 -25.14 -13.07 3.42
N PRO A 158 -25.71 -11.89 3.07
CA PRO A 158 -26.27 -11.63 1.73
C PRO A 158 -25.25 -11.65 0.61
N LEU A 159 -23.95 -11.57 0.93
CA LEU A 159 -22.86 -11.68 -0.05
C LEU A 159 -22.36 -13.11 -0.27
N ALA A 160 -22.81 -14.10 0.54
CA ALA A 160 -22.34 -15.49 0.42
C ALA A 160 -22.65 -16.11 -0.98
N LEU A 161 -23.78 -15.74 -1.57
CA LEU A 161 -24.19 -16.22 -2.90
C LEU A 161 -23.53 -15.48 -4.06
N ARG A 162 -22.66 -14.52 -3.76
CA ARG A 162 -21.94 -13.77 -4.81
C ARG A 162 -20.94 -14.68 -5.50
N ARG A 163 -21.22 -15.03 -6.77
CA ARG A 163 -20.24 -15.73 -7.59
C ARG A 163 -19.08 -14.80 -7.94
N SER A 164 -17.91 -15.03 -7.39
CA SER A 164 -16.68 -14.37 -7.80
C SER A 164 -16.22 -14.94 -9.16
N ARG A 165 -16.93 -14.65 -10.25
CA ARG A 165 -16.43 -14.95 -11.59
C ARG A 165 -15.32 -13.96 -11.90
N MET A 166 -14.07 -14.40 -11.80
CA MET A 166 -12.99 -13.73 -12.51
C MET A 166 -13.14 -14.07 -14.01
N PRO A 167 -13.37 -13.07 -14.87
CA PRO A 167 -13.20 -13.32 -16.30
C PRO A 167 -11.74 -13.73 -16.52
N GLN A 168 -11.54 -14.90 -17.11
CA GLN A 168 -10.20 -15.44 -17.41
C GLN A 168 -9.41 -14.50 -18.33
N ALA A 169 -10.09 -13.69 -19.12
CA ALA A 169 -9.53 -12.64 -19.98
C ALA A 169 -8.88 -11.47 -19.22
N ALA A 170 -9.19 -11.24 -17.95
CA ALA A 170 -8.55 -10.20 -17.15
C ALA A 170 -7.13 -10.57 -16.68
N ARG A 171 -6.65 -11.79 -16.95
CA ARG A 171 -5.27 -12.23 -16.67
C ARG A 171 -4.25 -11.76 -17.73
N SER A 172 -4.68 -11.31 -18.91
CA SER A 172 -3.82 -11.23 -20.10
C SER A 172 -3.23 -9.85 -20.44
N ARG A 173 -3.52 -8.78 -19.70
CA ARG A 173 -2.76 -7.53 -19.82
C ARG A 173 -2.27 -7.10 -18.45
N ARG A 174 -1.16 -7.68 -18.02
CA ARG A 174 -0.33 -7.07 -16.98
C ARG A 174 0.17 -5.76 -17.55
N VAL A 175 -0.38 -4.65 -17.08
CA VAL A 175 0.26 -3.35 -17.28
C VAL A 175 1.62 -3.47 -16.59
N GLU A 176 2.67 -3.49 -17.37
CA GLU A 176 4.04 -3.43 -16.86
C GLU A 176 4.16 -2.17 -16.03
N ARG A 177 4.45 -2.34 -14.74
CA ARG A 177 4.51 -1.23 -13.77
C ARG A 177 5.94 -1.01 -13.33
N TYR A 178 6.82 -0.94 -14.28
CA TYR A 178 8.22 -0.60 -14.05
C TYR A 178 8.68 0.41 -15.12
N LEU A 179 9.82 1.01 -14.89
CA LEU A 179 10.52 1.86 -15.83
C LEU A 179 11.64 1.02 -16.45
N ASP A 180 11.75 0.95 -17.76
CA ASP A 180 12.91 0.34 -18.40
C ASP A 180 14.18 1.12 -18.08
N GLN A 181 15.34 0.57 -18.46
CA GLN A 181 16.63 1.19 -18.14
C GLN A 181 16.81 2.56 -18.78
N ALA A 182 16.28 2.78 -20.00
CA ALA A 182 16.38 4.05 -20.69
C ALA A 182 15.56 5.13 -19.98
N LEU A 183 14.30 4.85 -19.68
CA LEU A 183 13.43 5.78 -18.95
C LEU A 183 13.90 6.01 -17.51
N TRP A 184 14.48 4.98 -16.87
CA TRP A 184 15.13 5.15 -15.57
C TRP A 184 16.31 6.11 -15.63
N GLN A 185 17.17 6.02 -16.64
CA GLN A 185 18.27 6.96 -16.83
C GLN A 185 17.76 8.38 -17.05
N GLN A 186 16.72 8.56 -17.87
CA GLN A 186 16.07 9.86 -18.07
C GLN A 186 15.52 10.45 -16.76
N VAL A 187 15.04 9.62 -15.83
CA VAL A 187 14.63 10.07 -14.47
C VAL A 187 15.83 10.62 -13.71
N LEU A 188 16.98 9.94 -13.73
CA LEU A 188 18.18 10.38 -13.04
C LEU A 188 18.71 11.70 -13.62
N ASP A 189 18.83 11.79 -14.95
CA ASP A 189 19.28 12.98 -15.66
C ASP A 189 18.32 14.17 -15.43
N GLY A 190 17.02 13.87 -15.41
CA GLY A 190 16.00 14.87 -15.15
C GLY A 190 16.06 15.43 -13.72
N ILE A 191 16.47 14.61 -12.73
CA ILE A 191 16.70 15.09 -11.37
C ILE A 191 17.92 15.98 -11.31
N ASP A 192 19.02 15.61 -11.99
CA ASP A 192 20.26 16.39 -11.98
C ASP A 192 20.09 17.79 -12.61
N ALA A 193 19.02 17.97 -13.38
CA ALA A 193 18.64 19.26 -13.96
C ALA A 193 17.61 20.06 -13.12
N PHE A 194 17.36 19.68 -11.86
CA PHE A 194 16.48 20.46 -10.97
C PHE A 194 17.16 21.78 -10.56
N PRO A 195 16.38 22.88 -10.35
CA PRO A 195 16.91 24.15 -9.90
C PRO A 195 17.68 24.03 -8.57
N GLN A 196 18.78 24.77 -8.48
CA GLN A 196 19.66 24.78 -7.30
C GLN A 196 20.11 26.22 -6.92
N ASP A 197 19.41 27.24 -7.40
CA ASP A 197 19.79 28.64 -7.23
C ASP A 197 19.62 29.09 -5.79
N THR A 198 18.51 28.72 -5.15
CA THR A 198 18.24 29.06 -3.76
C THR A 198 18.62 27.95 -2.79
N PRO A 199 18.88 28.29 -1.49
CA PRO A 199 19.10 27.26 -0.46
C PRO A 199 17.97 26.24 -0.36
N ARG A 200 16.71 26.65 -0.56
CA ARG A 200 15.54 25.78 -0.54
C ARG A 200 15.51 24.82 -1.71
N GLU A 201 15.88 25.30 -2.89
CA GLU A 201 15.98 24.46 -4.09
C GLU A 201 17.09 23.43 -3.97
N ARG A 202 18.26 23.83 -3.46
CA ARG A 202 19.36 22.87 -3.16
C ARG A 202 18.95 21.79 -2.17
N GLN A 203 18.25 22.16 -1.08
CA GLN A 203 17.71 21.17 -0.14
C GLN A 203 16.70 20.24 -0.80
N HIS A 204 15.83 20.78 -1.64
CA HIS A 204 14.84 20.00 -2.37
C HIS A 204 15.51 19.05 -3.38
N TYR A 205 16.48 19.53 -4.14
CA TYR A 205 17.28 18.75 -5.09
C TYR A 205 17.98 17.59 -4.40
N GLU A 206 18.77 17.84 -3.36
CA GLU A 206 19.52 16.81 -2.66
C GLU A 206 18.58 15.75 -2.01
N ARG A 207 17.45 16.20 -1.46
CA ARG A 207 16.42 15.28 -0.95
C ARG A 207 15.82 14.41 -2.04
N CYS A 208 15.46 14.98 -3.19
CA CYS A 208 14.89 14.22 -4.31
C CYS A 208 15.89 13.21 -4.87
N ARG A 209 17.12 13.68 -5.11
CA ARG A 209 18.22 12.86 -5.60
C ARG A 209 18.49 11.67 -4.68
N TRP A 210 18.61 11.92 -3.39
CA TRP A 210 18.81 10.87 -2.39
C TRP A 210 17.61 9.92 -2.31
N LEU A 211 16.40 10.43 -2.12
CA LEU A 211 15.19 9.60 -1.93
C LEU A 211 14.93 8.67 -3.10
N ILE A 212 15.07 9.14 -4.33
CA ILE A 212 14.84 8.33 -5.54
C ILE A 212 15.88 7.21 -5.63
N ARG A 213 17.16 7.50 -5.41
CA ARG A 213 18.25 6.50 -5.40
C ARG A 213 18.09 5.52 -4.24
N PHE A 214 17.73 6.00 -3.05
CA PHE A 214 17.47 5.18 -1.88
C PHE A 214 16.34 4.18 -2.13
N LEU A 215 15.18 4.64 -2.63
CA LEU A 215 14.05 3.76 -2.95
C LEU A 215 14.39 2.74 -4.05
N TYR A 216 15.09 3.14 -5.08
CA TYR A 216 15.49 2.25 -6.16
C TYR A 216 16.48 1.18 -5.69
N ARG A 217 17.57 1.57 -5.01
CA ARG A 217 18.62 0.62 -4.59
C ARG A 217 18.16 -0.34 -3.49
N THR A 218 17.24 0.11 -2.61
CA THR A 218 16.74 -0.73 -1.50
C THR A 218 15.42 -1.42 -1.80
N ALA A 219 14.73 -1.01 -2.84
CA ALA A 219 13.38 -1.47 -3.17
C ALA A 219 12.37 -1.39 -2.01
N LEU A 220 12.54 -0.45 -1.07
CA LEU A 220 11.68 -0.26 0.10
C LEU A 220 10.27 0.19 -0.30
N ARG A 221 9.29 -0.15 0.54
CA ARG A 221 7.97 0.49 0.47
C ARG A 221 8.07 1.92 0.99
N ALA A 222 7.20 2.82 0.52
CA ALA A 222 7.18 4.22 0.97
C ALA A 222 7.07 4.36 2.50
N SER A 223 6.34 3.46 3.17
CA SER A 223 6.22 3.45 4.62
C SER A 223 7.50 3.02 5.34
N GLU A 224 8.22 2.06 4.78
CA GLU A 224 9.48 1.56 5.30
C GLU A 224 10.57 2.65 5.14
N ALA A 225 10.65 3.27 3.96
CA ALA A 225 11.58 4.37 3.71
C ALA A 225 11.31 5.60 4.59
N ALA A 226 10.04 5.89 4.87
CA ALA A 226 9.64 6.99 5.74
C ALA A 226 10.02 6.77 7.21
N GLN A 227 10.12 5.50 7.65
CA GLN A 227 10.42 5.14 9.03
C GLN A 227 11.91 4.84 9.25
N ALA A 228 12.69 4.62 8.18
CA ALA A 228 14.10 4.26 8.26
C ALA A 228 14.92 5.35 8.97
N ARG A 229 15.81 4.92 9.86
CA ARG A 229 16.71 5.76 10.63
C ARG A 229 18.15 5.54 10.20
N ALA A 230 19.00 6.53 10.37
CA ALA A 230 20.41 6.44 10.01
C ALA A 230 21.11 5.29 10.74
N GLY A 231 20.79 5.06 12.02
CA GLY A 231 21.33 3.97 12.81
C GLY A 231 20.83 2.57 12.45
N ASP A 232 19.87 2.46 11.51
CA ASP A 232 19.45 1.17 10.95
C ASP A 232 20.44 0.63 9.91
N PHE A 233 21.41 1.47 9.46
CA PHE A 233 22.54 1.00 8.67
C PHE A 233 23.61 0.39 9.58
N GLU A 234 23.87 -0.90 9.41
CA GLU A 234 24.83 -1.66 10.18
C GLU A 234 25.88 -2.29 9.29
N ARG A 235 27.15 -2.33 9.76
CA ARG A 235 28.22 -3.02 9.06
C ARG A 235 28.43 -4.40 9.67
N ARG A 236 28.17 -5.47 8.88
CA ARG A 236 28.33 -6.86 9.30
C ARG A 236 29.30 -7.57 8.34
N ARG A 237 30.37 -8.15 8.85
CA ARG A 237 31.40 -8.85 8.06
C ARG A 237 31.92 -8.01 6.88
N GLY A 238 32.19 -6.74 7.13
CA GLY A 238 32.69 -5.81 6.11
C GLY A 238 31.65 -5.26 5.13
N ARG A 239 30.40 -5.70 5.17
CA ARG A 239 29.31 -5.29 4.25
C ARG A 239 28.26 -4.50 4.98
N TRP A 240 27.67 -3.50 4.31
CA TRP A 240 26.58 -2.70 4.85
C TRP A 240 25.24 -3.37 4.64
N TRP A 241 24.41 -3.26 5.65
CA TRP A 241 23.03 -3.75 5.68
C TRP A 241 22.13 -2.68 6.25
N LEU A 242 20.91 -2.58 5.73
CA LEU A 242 19.85 -1.74 6.27
C LEU A 242 18.80 -2.64 6.93
N ARG A 243 18.65 -2.50 8.24
CA ARG A 243 17.56 -3.15 8.98
C ARG A 243 16.26 -2.42 8.71
N VAL A 244 15.20 -3.16 8.44
CA VAL A 244 13.89 -2.61 8.06
C VAL A 244 12.80 -3.35 8.82
N VAL A 245 11.87 -2.59 9.40
CA VAL A 245 10.65 -3.14 10.00
C VAL A 245 9.50 -3.03 9.01
N GLY A 246 9.00 -4.16 8.57
CA GLY A 246 7.92 -4.26 7.58
C GLY A 246 6.52 -4.25 8.21
N LYS A 247 5.52 -4.51 7.37
CA LYS A 247 4.13 -4.63 7.82
C LYS A 247 3.98 -5.75 8.86
N GLY A 248 3.31 -5.46 9.97
CA GLY A 248 3.10 -6.41 11.07
C GLY A 248 4.30 -6.56 11.99
N GLY A 249 5.27 -5.64 11.99
CA GLY A 249 6.45 -5.71 12.85
C GLY A 249 7.52 -6.70 12.38
N VAL A 250 7.38 -7.28 11.19
CA VAL A 250 8.36 -8.25 10.66
C VAL A 250 9.64 -7.54 10.28
N GLU A 251 10.72 -7.88 10.96
CA GLU A 251 12.07 -7.36 10.68
C GLU A 251 12.69 -8.07 9.49
N GLY A 252 13.56 -7.36 8.78
CA GLY A 252 14.35 -7.90 7.68
C GLY A 252 15.50 -6.99 7.33
N ASP A 253 16.52 -7.58 6.72
CA ASP A 253 17.72 -6.87 6.29
C ASP A 253 17.72 -6.71 4.77
N VAL A 254 18.11 -5.53 4.30
CA VAL A 254 18.32 -5.22 2.90
C VAL A 254 19.81 -4.91 2.69
N PRO A 255 20.47 -5.54 1.69
CA PRO A 255 21.84 -5.18 1.37
C PRO A 255 21.95 -3.70 1.00
N ALA A 256 22.94 -3.00 1.56
CA ALA A 256 23.29 -1.64 1.19
C ALA A 256 24.62 -1.67 0.43
N SER A 257 24.58 -1.34 -0.87
CA SER A 257 25.81 -1.31 -1.68
C SER A 257 26.69 -0.13 -1.32
N ASP A 258 27.95 -0.21 -1.71
CA ASP A 258 28.91 0.89 -1.46
C ASP A 258 28.48 2.17 -2.18
N GLU A 259 27.85 2.07 -3.37
CA GLU A 259 27.30 3.23 -4.06
C GLU A 259 26.09 3.84 -3.31
N LEU A 260 25.25 3.01 -2.69
CA LEU A 260 24.16 3.52 -1.82
C LEU A 260 24.74 4.28 -0.63
N MET A 261 25.77 3.74 0.00
CA MET A 261 26.43 4.39 1.13
C MET A 261 27.17 5.66 0.72
N ALA A 262 27.76 5.71 -0.47
CA ALA A 262 28.37 6.93 -1.03
C ALA A 262 27.30 8.01 -1.30
N ASP A 263 26.16 7.66 -1.90
CA ASP A 263 25.03 8.58 -2.08
C ASP A 263 24.48 9.08 -0.73
N PHE A 264 24.43 8.20 0.28
CA PHE A 264 24.01 8.58 1.63
C PHE A 264 25.01 9.52 2.30
N ALA A 265 26.31 9.21 2.22
CA ALA A 265 27.37 10.06 2.77
C ALA A 265 27.35 11.47 2.15
N ARG A 266 27.15 11.57 0.84
CA ARG A 266 26.97 12.86 0.14
C ARG A 266 25.77 13.64 0.68
N TYR A 267 24.61 12.97 0.81
CA TYR A 267 23.40 13.59 1.34
C TYR A 267 23.58 14.08 2.78
N ARG A 268 24.24 13.27 3.63
CA ARG A 268 24.56 13.63 5.00
C ARG A 268 25.52 14.83 5.05
N ALA A 269 26.58 14.82 4.25
CA ALA A 269 27.55 15.92 4.18
C ALA A 269 26.89 17.24 3.76
N PHE A 270 25.91 17.22 2.84
CA PHE A 270 25.11 18.40 2.50
C PHE A 270 24.37 19.00 3.70
N HIS A 271 23.96 18.18 4.65
CA HIS A 271 23.32 18.58 5.91
C HIS A 271 24.32 18.82 7.06
N GLY A 272 25.63 18.87 6.79
CA GLY A 272 26.66 19.07 7.82
C GLY A 272 26.84 17.88 8.78
N LEU A 273 26.39 16.69 8.37
CA LEU A 273 26.46 15.47 9.18
C LEU A 273 27.65 14.60 8.75
N PRO A 274 28.23 13.79 9.67
CA PRO A 274 29.24 12.80 9.33
C PRO A 274 28.73 11.86 8.22
N GLY A 275 29.58 11.53 7.24
CA GLY A 275 29.18 10.68 6.10
C GLY A 275 28.71 9.29 6.51
N THR A 276 29.35 8.70 7.54
CA THR A 276 28.94 7.42 8.12
C THR A 276 27.99 7.65 9.30
N PRO A 277 26.82 6.99 9.35
CA PRO A 277 25.91 7.09 10.49
C PRO A 277 26.51 6.43 11.74
N ALA A 278 26.18 6.99 12.90
CA ALA A 278 26.56 6.37 14.17
C ALA A 278 25.61 5.19 14.51
N PRO A 279 26.11 4.15 15.18
CA PRO A 279 25.27 3.08 15.69
C PRO A 279 24.15 3.64 16.57
N GLY A 280 22.89 3.22 16.31
CA GLY A 280 21.73 3.68 17.07
C GLY A 280 21.29 5.13 16.79
N GLU A 281 21.84 5.79 15.77
CA GLU A 281 21.42 7.15 15.38
C GLU A 281 19.94 7.18 15.01
N THR A 282 19.14 7.96 15.74
CA THR A 282 17.68 8.02 15.58
C THR A 282 17.22 8.97 14.47
N ARG A 283 18.14 9.71 13.86
CA ARG A 283 17.84 10.65 12.78
C ARG A 283 17.22 9.94 11.57
N PRO A 284 16.15 10.49 10.96
CA PRO A 284 15.58 9.91 9.75
C PRO A 284 16.58 9.84 8.60
N VAL A 285 16.52 8.78 7.80
CA VAL A 285 17.34 8.62 6.59
C VAL A 285 17.02 9.69 5.54
N VAL A 286 15.78 10.17 5.50
CA VAL A 286 15.33 11.24 4.60
C VAL A 286 14.83 12.41 5.44
N LEU A 287 15.51 13.54 5.36
CA LEU A 287 15.24 14.73 6.16
C LEU A 287 14.16 15.63 5.51
N GLY A 288 13.48 16.38 6.36
CA GLY A 288 12.56 17.44 5.92
C GLY A 288 13.30 18.62 5.30
N VAL A 289 12.57 19.49 4.58
CA VAL A 289 13.07 20.79 4.12
C VAL A 289 12.67 21.84 5.13
N ALA A 290 13.54 22.81 5.40
CA ALA A 290 13.32 23.94 6.29
C ALA A 290 13.13 23.58 7.79
N GLY A 291 14.19 23.11 8.43
CA GLY A 291 14.31 23.07 9.91
C GLY A 291 13.44 22.03 10.62
N LYS A 292 12.92 21.03 9.91
CA LYS A 292 12.15 19.92 10.50
C LYS A 292 12.93 18.60 10.44
N ASP A 293 14.23 18.68 10.62
CA ASP A 293 15.19 17.60 10.33
C ASP A 293 15.06 16.37 11.24
N GLU A 294 14.47 16.53 12.42
CA GLU A 294 14.32 15.45 13.39
C GLU A 294 13.01 14.65 13.25
N ARG A 295 12.07 15.13 12.46
CA ARG A 295 10.80 14.43 12.25
C ARG A 295 10.85 13.56 11.00
N PRO A 296 10.52 12.27 11.11
CA PRO A 296 10.43 11.40 9.95
C PRO A 296 9.34 11.90 8.98
N LEU A 297 9.58 11.71 7.69
CA LEU A 297 8.55 11.94 6.67
C LEU A 297 7.39 10.96 6.87
N THR A 298 6.20 11.37 6.46
CA THR A 298 5.09 10.42 6.34
C THR A 298 5.19 9.64 5.03
N SER A 299 4.60 8.43 4.96
CA SER A 299 4.51 7.68 3.71
C SER A 299 3.86 8.49 2.59
N THR A 300 2.89 9.35 2.92
CA THR A 300 2.25 10.27 1.98
C THR A 300 3.23 11.33 1.48
N ALA A 301 4.09 11.87 2.35
CA ALA A 301 5.11 12.83 1.93
C ALA A 301 6.13 12.19 0.97
N VAL A 302 6.61 10.97 1.28
CA VAL A 302 7.48 10.19 0.38
C VAL A 302 6.81 9.98 -0.97
N TYR A 303 5.55 9.55 -0.99
CA TYR A 303 4.77 9.38 -2.21
C TYR A 303 4.67 10.67 -3.02
N LEU A 304 4.34 11.80 -2.39
CA LEU A 304 4.19 13.09 -3.06
C LEU A 304 5.51 13.61 -3.63
N ILE A 305 6.64 13.41 -2.93
CA ILE A 305 7.96 13.78 -3.45
C ILE A 305 8.25 12.98 -4.72
N VAL A 306 8.08 11.67 -4.70
CA VAL A 306 8.29 10.81 -5.88
C VAL A 306 7.38 11.20 -7.05
N LYS A 307 6.09 11.47 -6.78
CA LYS A 307 5.16 11.96 -7.81
C LYS A 307 5.56 13.30 -8.39
N THR A 308 6.10 14.19 -7.57
CA THR A 308 6.59 15.50 -8.03
C THR A 308 7.82 15.35 -8.92
N VAL A 309 8.76 14.45 -8.55
CA VAL A 309 9.93 14.14 -9.39
C VAL A 309 9.47 13.60 -10.74
N PHE A 310 8.65 12.56 -10.75
CA PHE A 310 8.19 11.94 -12.00
C PHE A 310 7.43 12.92 -12.90
N ARG A 311 6.56 13.76 -12.32
CA ARG A 311 5.85 14.78 -13.11
C ARG A 311 6.80 15.78 -13.74
N ARG A 312 7.76 16.32 -12.97
CA ARG A 312 8.74 17.29 -13.51
C ARG A 312 9.59 16.69 -14.63
N VAL A 313 10.01 15.43 -14.48
CA VAL A 313 10.75 14.75 -15.54
C VAL A 313 9.85 14.50 -16.76
N ALA A 314 8.60 14.05 -16.54
CA ALA A 314 7.62 13.86 -17.61
C ALA A 314 7.37 15.15 -18.40
N ASP A 315 7.22 16.28 -17.70
CA ASP A 315 6.98 17.58 -18.34
C ASP A 315 8.18 18.02 -19.22
N ARG A 316 9.40 17.58 -18.88
CA ARG A 316 10.59 17.82 -19.73
C ARG A 316 10.68 16.88 -20.92
N LEU A 317 10.21 15.63 -20.75
CA LEU A 317 10.25 14.62 -21.82
C LEU A 317 9.11 14.74 -22.82
N GLU A 318 8.10 15.55 -22.53
CA GLU A 318 6.85 15.61 -23.30
C GLU A 318 7.05 15.81 -24.81
N ALA A 319 8.03 16.64 -25.19
CA ALA A 319 8.32 16.95 -26.60
C ALA A 319 9.07 15.81 -27.29
N ASP A 320 10.00 15.14 -26.59
CA ASP A 320 10.95 14.19 -27.17
C ASP A 320 10.46 12.73 -27.01
N ASP A 321 9.79 12.42 -25.89
CA ASP A 321 9.27 11.09 -25.58
C ASP A 321 7.90 11.19 -24.87
N PRO A 322 6.81 11.45 -25.60
CA PRO A 322 5.46 11.53 -25.02
C PRO A 322 5.01 10.24 -24.34
N ALA A 323 5.45 9.07 -24.80
CA ALA A 323 5.10 7.76 -24.23
C ALA A 323 5.78 7.53 -22.88
N GLY A 324 7.06 7.86 -22.78
CA GLY A 324 7.80 7.88 -21.53
C GLY A 324 7.22 8.88 -20.54
N ALA A 325 6.87 10.09 -21.00
CA ALA A 325 6.21 11.11 -20.18
C ALA A 325 4.89 10.61 -19.59
N ASP A 326 4.00 10.00 -20.39
CA ASP A 326 2.75 9.41 -19.90
C ASP A 326 3.00 8.26 -18.90
N THR A 327 4.01 7.43 -19.13
CA THR A 327 4.44 6.37 -18.23
C THR A 327 4.87 6.94 -16.87
N LEU A 328 5.69 8.00 -16.85
CA LEU A 328 6.11 8.67 -15.62
C LEU A 328 4.96 9.33 -14.88
N ARG A 329 3.99 9.94 -15.58
CA ARG A 329 2.79 10.51 -14.94
C ARG A 329 1.97 9.45 -14.19
N ARG A 330 1.92 8.23 -14.70
CA ARG A 330 1.26 7.08 -14.05
C ARG A 330 2.09 6.45 -12.93
N ALA A 331 3.42 6.56 -13.02
CA ALA A 331 4.35 5.92 -12.08
C ALA A 331 4.19 6.45 -10.63
N SER A 332 4.58 5.62 -9.68
CA SER A 332 4.50 5.89 -8.24
C SER A 332 5.66 5.23 -7.49
N THR A 333 5.74 5.42 -6.18
CA THR A 333 6.73 4.75 -5.33
C THR A 333 6.74 3.22 -5.49
N HIS A 334 5.58 2.63 -5.76
CA HIS A 334 5.50 1.19 -5.98
C HIS A 334 6.16 0.75 -7.30
N TRP A 335 6.11 1.61 -8.32
CA TRP A 335 6.82 1.37 -9.58
C TRP A 335 8.33 1.35 -9.39
N LEU A 336 8.91 2.24 -8.56
CA LEU A 336 10.35 2.18 -8.25
C LEU A 336 10.78 0.83 -7.67
N ARG A 337 9.96 0.28 -6.79
CA ARG A 337 10.20 -1.05 -6.23
C ARG A 337 10.10 -2.14 -7.31
N HIS A 338 9.13 -2.05 -8.22
CA HIS A 338 9.03 -2.95 -9.36
C HIS A 338 10.22 -2.79 -10.31
N THR A 339 10.58 -1.54 -10.63
CA THR A 339 11.77 -1.22 -11.46
C THR A 339 13.03 -1.84 -10.87
N ALA A 340 13.30 -1.64 -9.58
CA ALA A 340 14.44 -2.22 -8.91
C ALA A 340 14.48 -3.75 -8.99
N ALA A 341 13.33 -4.39 -8.77
CA ALA A 341 13.23 -5.85 -8.82
C ALA A 341 13.41 -6.40 -10.25
N THR A 342 12.81 -5.75 -11.25
CA THR A 342 12.96 -6.12 -12.67
C THR A 342 14.41 -5.96 -13.11
N HIS A 343 15.05 -4.80 -12.85
CA HIS A 343 16.44 -4.58 -13.22
C HIS A 343 17.40 -5.54 -12.51
N GLN A 344 17.13 -5.96 -11.26
CA GLN A 344 17.91 -7.01 -10.60
C GLN A 344 17.73 -8.38 -11.28
N ALA A 345 16.50 -8.70 -11.70
CA ALA A 345 16.22 -9.95 -12.41
C ALA A 345 16.90 -9.97 -13.78
N ASP A 346 16.83 -8.87 -14.54
CA ASP A 346 17.47 -8.69 -15.85
C ASP A 346 19.02 -8.77 -15.74
N ALA A 347 19.57 -8.28 -14.62
CA ALA A 347 20.99 -8.41 -14.29
C ALA A 347 21.39 -9.83 -13.81
N GLY A 348 20.45 -10.80 -13.82
CA GLY A 348 20.73 -12.20 -13.47
C GLY A 348 20.73 -12.49 -11.96
N THR A 349 20.23 -11.60 -11.12
CA THR A 349 20.11 -11.86 -9.67
C THR A 349 19.10 -12.98 -9.41
N ASP A 350 19.51 -13.99 -8.63
CA ASP A 350 18.62 -15.12 -8.26
C ASP A 350 17.32 -14.60 -7.60
N LEU A 351 16.18 -15.10 -8.07
CA LEU A 351 14.86 -14.70 -7.58
C LEU A 351 14.67 -14.86 -6.08
N ARG A 352 15.33 -15.83 -5.46
CA ARG A 352 15.29 -16.04 -4.01
C ARG A 352 15.90 -14.86 -3.26
N TYR A 353 16.97 -14.26 -3.81
CA TYR A 353 17.56 -13.06 -3.23
C TYR A 353 16.68 -11.84 -3.45
N ILE A 354 16.10 -11.69 -4.65
CA ILE A 354 15.13 -10.61 -4.94
C ILE A 354 13.92 -10.74 -4.02
N GLN A 355 13.36 -11.95 -3.85
CA GLN A 355 12.25 -12.21 -2.92
C GLN A 355 12.60 -11.78 -1.49
N LYS A 356 13.79 -12.16 -1.01
CA LYS A 356 14.27 -11.82 0.33
C LYS A 356 14.47 -10.32 0.50
N ASN A 357 15.10 -9.65 -0.47
CA ASN A 357 15.29 -8.20 -0.47
C ASN A 357 13.96 -7.44 -0.47
N LEU A 358 12.98 -7.93 -1.22
CA LEU A 358 11.63 -7.39 -1.27
C LEU A 358 10.78 -7.78 -0.04
N ARG A 359 11.20 -8.74 0.75
CA ARG A 359 10.42 -9.29 1.88
C ARG A 359 9.02 -9.72 1.42
N HIS A 360 8.95 -10.47 0.30
CA HIS A 360 7.72 -11.06 -0.20
C HIS A 360 7.45 -12.39 0.51
N ALA A 361 6.24 -12.56 1.04
CA ALA A 361 5.82 -13.79 1.69
C ALA A 361 5.75 -14.98 0.72
N SER A 362 5.48 -14.72 -0.57
CA SER A 362 5.40 -15.74 -1.62
C SER A 362 6.33 -15.42 -2.79
N ILE A 363 6.99 -16.45 -3.30
CA ILE A 363 7.84 -16.37 -4.51
C ILE A 363 6.99 -16.06 -5.76
N GLU A 364 5.72 -16.48 -5.79
CA GLU A 364 4.78 -16.15 -6.87
C GLU A 364 4.66 -14.64 -7.07
N THR A 365 4.68 -13.87 -5.98
CA THR A 365 4.67 -12.41 -6.04
C THR A 365 5.95 -11.88 -6.68
N THR A 366 7.08 -12.55 -6.49
CA THR A 366 8.38 -12.18 -7.06
C THR A 366 8.49 -12.67 -8.51
N GLY A 367 7.91 -13.81 -8.85
CA GLY A 367 7.83 -14.33 -10.23
C GLY A 367 7.14 -13.38 -11.22
N LEU A 368 6.44 -12.36 -10.72
CA LEU A 368 5.87 -11.30 -11.55
C LEU A 368 6.93 -10.40 -12.23
N TYR A 369 8.16 -10.40 -11.74
CA TYR A 369 9.29 -9.64 -12.28
C TYR A 369 10.11 -10.41 -13.32
N LEU A 370 9.84 -11.70 -13.50
CA LEU A 370 10.38 -12.44 -14.62
C LEU A 370 9.60 -12.05 -15.87
N HIS A 371 10.13 -11.13 -16.62
CA HIS A 371 9.79 -11.02 -18.02
C HIS A 371 10.47 -12.21 -18.71
N ALA A 372 9.67 -13.20 -19.09
CA ALA A 372 10.17 -14.21 -20.01
C ALA A 372 10.34 -13.48 -21.35
N ASP A 373 11.52 -12.95 -21.58
CA ASP A 373 12.02 -12.77 -22.94
C ASP A 373 12.02 -14.18 -23.55
N ASP A 374 11.10 -14.42 -24.47
CA ASP A 374 10.94 -15.73 -25.08
C ASP A 374 12.23 -16.16 -25.80
N ASP A 375 13.03 -15.22 -26.28
CA ASP A 375 14.33 -15.45 -26.89
C ASP A 375 15.37 -15.87 -25.82
N ALA A 376 15.47 -15.16 -24.71
CA ALA A 376 16.35 -15.53 -23.59
C ALA A 376 15.92 -16.87 -22.94
N ARG A 377 14.62 -17.15 -22.90
CA ARG A 377 14.09 -18.43 -22.44
C ARG A 377 14.51 -19.56 -23.38
N HIS A 378 14.40 -19.34 -24.70
CA HIS A 378 14.81 -20.29 -25.70
C HIS A 378 16.32 -20.60 -25.61
N GLU A 379 17.16 -19.55 -25.60
CA GLU A 379 18.61 -19.68 -25.48
C GLU A 379 19.04 -20.42 -24.20
N ARG A 380 18.50 -20.06 -23.05
CA ARG A 380 18.85 -20.71 -21.77
C ARG A 380 18.31 -22.13 -21.67
N THR A 381 17.18 -22.43 -22.30
CA THR A 381 16.62 -23.79 -22.29
C THR A 381 17.37 -24.68 -23.24
N THR A 382 17.82 -24.18 -24.39
CA THR A 382 18.60 -24.95 -25.38
C THR A 382 20.08 -25.06 -25.03
N ALA A 383 20.63 -24.12 -24.25
CA ALA A 383 21.99 -24.17 -23.72
C ALA A 383 22.14 -25.07 -22.47
N ALA A 384 21.03 -25.57 -21.91
CA ALA A 384 21.11 -26.52 -20.80
C ALA A 384 21.83 -27.79 -21.28
N PRO A 385 22.86 -28.31 -20.55
CA PRO A 385 23.57 -29.49 -20.98
C PRO A 385 22.59 -30.64 -21.11
N ASN A 386 22.54 -31.24 -22.33
CA ASN A 386 21.83 -32.49 -22.56
C ASN A 386 22.47 -33.54 -21.67
N MET A 387 21.77 -33.93 -20.60
CA MET A 387 22.15 -35.15 -19.85
C MET A 387 22.01 -36.32 -20.81
N GLN A 388 23.14 -36.85 -21.26
CA GLN A 388 23.13 -38.07 -22.04
C GLN A 388 22.69 -39.25 -21.16
N PRO A 389 21.96 -40.24 -21.70
CA PRO A 389 21.46 -41.35 -20.90
C PRO A 389 22.53 -42.26 -20.25
N GLY A 390 23.81 -41.91 -20.37
CA GLY A 390 24.94 -42.63 -19.79
C GLY A 390 25.48 -42.11 -18.47
N ASP A 391 25.08 -40.95 -17.99
CA ASP A 391 25.65 -40.32 -16.77
C ASP A 391 24.95 -40.71 -15.45
N ILE A 392 24.01 -41.64 -15.49
CA ILE A 392 23.27 -42.12 -14.30
C ILE A 392 23.88 -43.42 -13.71
N ALA A 393 24.95 -43.94 -14.30
CA ALA A 393 25.60 -45.18 -13.86
C ALA A 393 27.09 -44.96 -13.54
N ARG A 394 27.38 -44.26 -12.45
CA ARG A 394 28.61 -44.42 -11.66
C ARG A 394 28.42 -43.93 -10.24
#